data_4dc232cc6e53e637fff27dc540f0fe27
#
_entry.id   4dc232cc6e53e637fff27dc540f0fe27
#
_cell.length_a   1.000
_cell.length_b   1.000
_cell.length_c   1.000
_cell.angle_alpha   90.00
_cell.angle_beta   90.00
_cell.angle_gamma   90.00
#
_symmetry.space_group_name_H-M   'P 1'
#
loop_
_entity.id
_entity.type
_entity.pdbx_description
1 polymer ?
#
loop_
_entity_poly.entity_id
_entity_poly.type
_entity_poly.pdbx_seq_one_letter_code
_entity_poly.pdbx_strand_id
1 'polypeptide(L)'
;MTIIAMGREMGSRGKDVAQHVADSIGASLIHYELIDHLADRTRLRKSHVVRFLEDGENMLRALTPEETLPAILSATEILDIASIPESVVMRGWGGVALLRAVPHVVRVRITAPLEVRVANLGARLVQPDETRIREEIALFDEAHAAIMNRHFGLDYDDPALYDLVLDTSELPPDQCAQCIVDFTNDKRFIETRTSRMRLVSLTTEAHVRALLKLHPPTRHVDIGVAAYGGAVTLSGRVDSASLRERCEQVALRVPGITVVKNDLLIAA
;
A
#
# COMPACT_ATOMS: atom_id res chain seq x y z
N MET A 1 -9.53 11.02 14.75
CA MET A 1 -9.15 10.83 13.34
C MET A 1 -9.35 9.37 12.99
N THR A 2 -10.00 9.07 11.86
CA THR A 2 -10.29 7.68 11.44
C THR A 2 -9.54 7.40 10.14
N ILE A 3 -8.77 6.31 10.10
CA ILE A 3 -8.08 5.86 8.90
C ILE A 3 -8.64 4.49 8.53
N ILE A 4 -9.17 4.38 7.31
CA ILE A 4 -9.70 3.13 6.77
C ILE A 4 -8.88 2.76 5.54
N ALA A 5 -8.22 1.61 5.58
CA ALA A 5 -7.53 1.02 4.45
C ALA A 5 -8.43 -0.08 3.84
N MET A 6 -8.89 0.11 2.61
CA MET A 6 -9.87 -0.75 1.98
C MET A 6 -9.31 -1.46 0.75
N GLY A 7 -9.12 -2.78 0.87
CA GLY A 7 -8.92 -3.68 -0.26
C GLY A 7 -10.27 -4.08 -0.89
N ARG A 8 -10.27 -4.34 -2.19
CA ARG A 8 -11.48 -4.77 -2.90
C ARG A 8 -11.15 -5.71 -4.05
N GLU A 9 -12.06 -6.56 -4.37
CA GLU A 9 -12.05 -7.32 -5.62
C GLU A 9 -12.67 -6.52 -6.76
N MET A 10 -12.20 -6.74 -7.99
CA MET A 10 -12.77 -6.11 -9.18
C MET A 10 -14.22 -6.58 -9.38
N GLY A 11 -15.14 -5.64 -9.57
CA GLY A 11 -16.57 -5.96 -9.70
C GLY A 11 -17.34 -6.14 -8.38
N SER A 12 -16.69 -6.15 -7.23
CA SER A 12 -17.33 -6.29 -5.90
C SER A 12 -18.10 -5.04 -5.42
N ARG A 13 -18.26 -4.00 -6.21
CA ARG A 13 -18.85 -2.71 -5.79
C ARG A 13 -18.13 -2.02 -4.61
N GLY A 14 -16.93 -2.44 -4.26
CA GLY A 14 -16.14 -1.81 -3.20
C GLY A 14 -15.86 -0.33 -3.42
N LYS A 15 -15.98 0.16 -4.67
CA LYS A 15 -15.93 1.59 -4.98
C LYS A 15 -17.12 2.34 -4.38
N ASP A 16 -18.32 1.76 -4.50
CA ASP A 16 -19.55 2.35 -3.98
C ASP A 16 -19.53 2.33 -2.45
N VAL A 17 -19.07 1.21 -1.86
CA VAL A 17 -18.89 1.10 -0.39
C VAL A 17 -17.94 2.17 0.13
N ALA A 18 -16.77 2.34 -0.51
CA ALA A 18 -15.78 3.34 -0.08
C ALA A 18 -16.34 4.77 -0.13
N GLN A 19 -17.13 5.10 -1.15
CA GLN A 19 -17.79 6.39 -1.27
C GLN A 19 -18.80 6.60 -0.14
N HIS A 20 -19.68 5.62 0.09
CA HIS A 20 -20.67 5.71 1.18
C HIS A 20 -20.04 5.85 2.56
N VAL A 21 -18.92 5.14 2.82
CA VAL A 21 -18.16 5.31 4.07
C VAL A 21 -17.61 6.72 4.18
N ALA A 22 -16.93 7.21 3.15
CA ALA A 22 -16.32 8.54 3.15
C ALA A 22 -17.37 9.63 3.40
N ASP A 23 -18.51 9.56 2.69
CA ASP A 23 -19.62 10.50 2.85
C ASP A 23 -20.21 10.46 4.27
N SER A 24 -20.34 9.27 4.85
CA SER A 24 -20.95 9.07 6.18
C SER A 24 -20.10 9.64 7.31
N ILE A 25 -18.77 9.59 7.22
CA ILE A 25 -17.86 10.08 8.28
C ILE A 25 -17.17 11.40 7.92
N GLY A 26 -17.52 12.02 6.78
CA GLY A 26 -16.90 13.26 6.31
C GLY A 26 -15.41 13.09 6.02
N ALA A 27 -14.99 11.94 5.52
CA ALA A 27 -13.59 11.62 5.23
C ALA A 27 -13.23 11.91 3.78
N SER A 28 -11.97 12.22 3.53
CA SER A 28 -11.41 12.28 2.18
C SER A 28 -11.29 10.86 1.62
N LEU A 29 -11.83 10.63 0.40
CA LEU A 29 -11.69 9.37 -0.31
C LEU A 29 -10.48 9.42 -1.25
N ILE A 30 -9.47 8.62 -0.95
CA ILE A 30 -8.25 8.53 -1.74
C ILE A 30 -8.25 7.23 -2.54
N HIS A 31 -8.02 7.37 -3.84
CA HIS A 31 -7.91 6.25 -4.76
C HIS A 31 -6.43 5.95 -5.00
N TYR A 32 -5.95 4.83 -4.49
CA TYR A 32 -4.56 4.45 -4.67
C TYR A 32 -4.48 3.03 -5.22
N GLU A 33 -4.59 2.92 -6.54
CA GLU A 33 -4.36 1.66 -7.26
C GLU A 33 -2.93 1.70 -7.81
N LEU A 34 -2.00 0.96 -7.21
CA LEU A 34 -0.59 0.96 -7.62
C LEU A 34 -0.42 0.63 -9.10
N ILE A 35 -1.23 -0.31 -9.62
CA ILE A 35 -1.20 -0.67 -11.05
C ILE A 35 -1.54 0.54 -11.91
N ASP A 36 -2.56 1.33 -11.53
CA ASP A 36 -2.97 2.52 -12.25
C ASP A 36 -1.88 3.58 -12.20
N HIS A 37 -1.33 3.81 -11.02
CA HIS A 37 -0.24 4.76 -10.82
C HIS A 37 1.04 4.36 -11.59
N LEU A 38 1.41 3.08 -11.55
CA LEU A 38 2.54 2.55 -12.33
C LEU A 38 2.29 2.65 -13.84
N ALA A 39 1.06 2.35 -14.30
CA ALA A 39 0.69 2.45 -15.71
C ALA A 39 0.80 3.90 -16.20
N ASP A 40 0.30 4.85 -15.44
CA ASP A 40 0.34 6.29 -15.77
C ASP A 40 1.78 6.82 -15.80
N ARG A 41 2.60 6.47 -14.81
CA ARG A 41 4.00 6.92 -14.73
C ARG A 41 4.91 6.29 -15.77
N THR A 42 4.70 5.02 -16.09
CA THR A 42 5.50 4.31 -17.10
C THR A 42 4.95 4.47 -18.52
N ARG A 43 3.75 5.06 -18.66
CA ARG A 43 3.00 5.16 -19.94
C ARG A 43 2.74 3.78 -20.59
N LEU A 44 2.72 2.74 -19.79
CA LEU A 44 2.38 1.38 -20.21
C LEU A 44 0.89 1.12 -20.06
N ARG A 45 0.35 0.21 -20.89
CA ARG A 45 -1.02 -0.29 -20.66
C ARG A 45 -1.05 -1.09 -19.36
N LYS A 46 -2.16 -1.03 -18.61
CA LYS A 46 -2.34 -1.78 -17.35
C LYS A 46 -2.02 -3.27 -17.51
N SER A 47 -2.44 -3.88 -18.62
CA SER A 47 -2.12 -5.28 -18.95
C SER A 47 -0.61 -5.55 -19.09
N HIS A 48 0.16 -4.57 -19.55
CA HIS A 48 1.62 -4.69 -19.62
C HIS A 48 2.27 -4.54 -18.24
N VAL A 49 1.74 -3.65 -17.39
CA VAL A 49 2.20 -3.52 -15.99
C VAL A 49 1.92 -4.80 -15.21
N VAL A 50 0.73 -5.38 -15.40
CA VAL A 50 0.35 -6.67 -14.79
C VAL A 50 1.30 -7.76 -15.25
N ARG A 51 1.48 -7.95 -16.56
CA ARG A 51 2.39 -8.95 -17.13
C ARG A 51 3.84 -8.74 -16.67
N PHE A 52 4.28 -7.50 -16.58
CA PHE A 52 5.59 -7.14 -16.05
C PHE A 52 5.76 -7.55 -14.58
N LEU A 53 4.69 -7.49 -13.79
CA LEU A 53 4.68 -7.91 -12.39
C LEU A 53 4.59 -9.44 -12.24
N GLU A 54 4.00 -10.15 -13.20
CA GLU A 54 3.85 -11.62 -13.24
C GLU A 54 5.12 -12.35 -13.70
N ASP A 55 5.80 -11.87 -14.74
CA ASP A 55 7.02 -12.50 -15.33
C ASP A 55 8.27 -12.45 -14.40
N GLY A 56 8.11 -12.24 -13.22
CA GLY A 56 8.88 -11.69 -12.12
C GLY A 56 10.03 -12.46 -11.58
N GLU A 57 10.29 -13.73 -11.70
CA GLU A 57 11.48 -14.34 -11.08
C GLU A 57 12.78 -14.05 -11.84
N ASN A 58 12.75 -13.99 -13.15
CA ASN A 58 13.93 -13.68 -13.95
C ASN A 58 14.16 -12.18 -14.18
N MET A 59 13.10 -11.39 -14.11
CA MET A 59 13.12 -9.98 -14.45
C MET A 59 13.46 -9.07 -13.26
N LEU A 60 13.17 -9.48 -12.01
CA LEU A 60 13.54 -8.70 -10.82
C LEU A 60 15.02 -8.78 -10.44
N ARG A 61 15.74 -9.79 -10.86
CA ARG A 61 17.21 -9.71 -10.85
C ARG A 61 17.73 -8.68 -11.86
N ALA A 62 16.85 -8.30 -12.82
CA ALA A 62 17.11 -7.31 -13.85
C ALA A 62 16.40 -5.96 -13.61
N LEU A 63 15.53 -5.83 -12.58
CA LEU A 63 14.94 -4.53 -12.23
C LEU A 63 16.04 -3.59 -11.81
N THR A 64 16.22 -2.54 -12.59
CA THR A 64 17.09 -1.44 -12.24
C THR A 64 16.55 -0.72 -10.99
N PRO A 65 17.38 -0.01 -10.23
CA PRO A 65 16.91 0.83 -9.11
C PRO A 65 15.80 1.81 -9.52
N GLU A 66 15.77 2.20 -10.79
CA GLU A 66 14.73 3.06 -11.35
C GLU A 66 13.34 2.39 -11.38
N GLU A 67 13.26 1.06 -11.51
CA GLU A 67 12.00 0.33 -11.59
C GLU A 67 11.37 0.03 -10.22
N THR A 68 12.19 -0.03 -9.16
CA THR A 68 11.68 -0.16 -7.77
C THR A 68 11.28 1.20 -7.17
N LEU A 69 11.80 2.29 -7.71
CA LEU A 69 11.58 3.64 -7.21
C LEU A 69 10.09 4.04 -7.19
N PRO A 70 9.26 3.76 -8.22
CA PRO A 70 7.83 4.09 -8.17
C PRO A 70 7.10 3.46 -6.99
N ALA A 71 7.37 2.19 -6.66
CA ALA A 71 6.73 1.51 -5.52
C ALA A 71 7.13 2.15 -4.18
N ILE A 72 8.39 2.53 -4.03
CA ILE A 72 8.90 3.21 -2.83
C ILE A 72 8.28 4.60 -2.67
N LEU A 73 8.19 5.38 -3.75
CA LEU A 73 7.55 6.70 -3.74
C LEU A 73 6.05 6.59 -3.45
N SER A 74 5.40 5.56 -4.00
CA SER A 74 3.99 5.27 -3.70
C SER A 74 3.78 4.95 -2.23
N ALA A 75 4.70 4.23 -1.60
CA ALA A 75 4.64 3.94 -0.17
C ALA A 75 4.78 5.22 0.67
N THR A 76 5.65 6.17 0.29
CA THR A 76 5.76 7.45 1.00
C THR A 76 4.47 8.26 0.89
N GLU A 77 3.86 8.35 -0.29
CA GLU A 77 2.60 9.07 -0.49
C GLU A 77 1.46 8.51 0.37
N ILE A 78 1.29 7.17 0.41
CA ILE A 78 0.26 6.52 1.25
C ILE A 78 0.47 6.85 2.73
N LEU A 79 1.70 6.78 3.22
CA LEU A 79 2.03 7.05 4.61
C LEU A 79 1.90 8.53 4.96
N ASP A 80 2.25 9.43 4.04
CA ASP A 80 2.06 10.87 4.19
C ASP A 80 0.57 11.21 4.29
N ILE A 81 -0.27 10.67 3.40
CA ILE A 81 -1.73 10.84 3.44
C ILE A 81 -2.30 10.30 4.76
N ALA A 82 -1.86 9.11 5.21
CA ALA A 82 -2.27 8.56 6.51
C ALA A 82 -1.84 9.42 7.70
N SER A 83 -0.84 10.26 7.52
CA SER A 83 -0.28 11.13 8.58
C SER A 83 -0.99 12.48 8.71
N ILE A 84 -1.86 12.86 7.75
CA ILE A 84 -2.65 14.10 7.82
C ILE A 84 -3.64 14.03 9.00
N PRO A 85 -3.92 15.14 9.70
CA PRO A 85 -4.83 15.15 10.84
C PRO A 85 -6.32 15.16 10.43
N GLU A 86 -6.68 14.42 9.38
CA GLU A 86 -8.03 14.31 8.84
C GLU A 86 -8.43 12.84 8.72
N SER A 87 -9.73 12.56 8.73
CA SER A 87 -10.22 11.22 8.46
C SER A 87 -10.07 10.88 6.99
N VAL A 88 -9.60 9.67 6.69
CA VAL A 88 -9.33 9.23 5.32
C VAL A 88 -9.79 7.79 5.06
N VAL A 89 -10.40 7.59 3.91
CA VAL A 89 -10.68 6.27 3.34
C VAL A 89 -9.73 6.05 2.17
N MET A 90 -8.78 5.16 2.33
CA MET A 90 -7.82 4.78 1.31
C MET A 90 -8.30 3.53 0.60
N ARG A 91 -8.71 3.66 -0.64
CA ARG A 91 -9.10 2.52 -1.46
C ARG A 91 -7.92 2.03 -2.28
N GLY A 92 -7.57 0.77 -2.07
CA GLY A 92 -6.44 0.10 -2.72
C GLY A 92 -5.68 -0.75 -1.71
N TRP A 93 -5.14 -1.85 -2.17
CA TRP A 93 -4.46 -2.85 -1.33
C TRP A 93 -3.17 -2.32 -0.67
N GLY A 94 -2.50 -1.34 -1.28
CA GLY A 94 -1.25 -0.77 -0.74
C GLY A 94 -1.44 -0.19 0.67
N GLY A 95 -2.58 0.47 0.94
CA GLY A 95 -2.92 0.96 2.28
C GLY A 95 -3.02 -0.17 3.29
N VAL A 96 -3.67 -1.29 2.93
CA VAL A 96 -3.81 -2.47 3.81
C VAL A 96 -2.45 -3.04 4.19
N ALA A 97 -1.55 -3.20 3.21
CA ALA A 97 -0.23 -3.75 3.44
C ALA A 97 0.67 -2.83 4.28
N LEU A 98 0.75 -1.55 3.90
CA LEU A 98 1.67 -0.59 4.52
C LEU A 98 1.23 -0.20 5.93
N LEU A 99 -0.08 -0.07 6.17
CA LEU A 99 -0.62 0.39 7.44
C LEU A 99 -0.95 -0.76 8.41
N ARG A 100 -0.70 -2.02 8.06
CA ARG A 100 -1.02 -3.19 8.92
C ARG A 100 -0.39 -3.14 10.30
N ALA A 101 0.73 -2.45 10.46
CA ALA A 101 1.43 -2.30 11.73
C ALA A 101 0.95 -1.08 12.54
N VAL A 102 -0.08 -0.35 12.08
CA VAL A 102 -0.64 0.82 12.74
C VAL A 102 -1.97 0.44 13.40
N PRO A 103 -2.02 0.29 14.74
CA PRO A 103 -3.17 -0.31 15.43
C PRO A 103 -4.51 0.44 15.26
N HIS A 104 -4.49 1.76 15.02
CA HIS A 104 -5.71 2.55 14.86
C HIS A 104 -6.23 2.64 13.42
N VAL A 105 -5.65 1.88 12.49
CA VAL A 105 -6.14 1.77 11.11
C VAL A 105 -7.10 0.60 11.01
N VAL A 106 -8.29 0.85 10.48
CA VAL A 106 -9.27 -0.20 10.16
C VAL A 106 -8.97 -0.75 8.77
N ARG A 107 -8.70 -2.05 8.68
CA ARG A 107 -8.40 -2.73 7.42
C ARG A 107 -9.63 -3.52 6.97
N VAL A 108 -10.15 -3.17 5.82
CA VAL A 108 -11.39 -3.75 5.27
C VAL A 108 -11.11 -4.42 3.94
N ARG A 109 -11.76 -5.57 3.70
CA ARG A 109 -11.84 -6.19 2.38
C ARG A 109 -13.29 -6.24 1.93
N ILE A 110 -13.53 -5.80 0.69
CA ILE A 110 -14.83 -5.92 0.01
C ILE A 110 -14.71 -6.97 -1.09
N THR A 111 -15.52 -8.01 -0.98
CA THR A 111 -15.54 -9.17 -1.88
C THR A 111 -16.92 -9.38 -2.49
N ALA A 112 -17.01 -10.23 -3.49
CA ALA A 112 -18.25 -10.81 -4.01
C ALA A 112 -17.91 -12.08 -4.82
N PRO A 113 -18.86 -13.04 -4.94
CA PRO A 113 -18.71 -14.19 -5.83
C PRO A 113 -18.44 -13.77 -7.27
N LEU A 114 -17.64 -14.57 -8.01
CA LEU A 114 -17.22 -14.24 -9.37
C LEU A 114 -18.40 -13.89 -10.28
N GLU A 115 -19.49 -14.65 -10.22
CA GLU A 115 -20.69 -14.42 -11.05
C GLU A 115 -21.31 -13.03 -10.79
N VAL A 116 -21.38 -12.63 -9.53
CA VAL A 116 -21.86 -11.30 -9.13
C VAL A 116 -20.92 -10.21 -9.64
N ARG A 117 -19.62 -10.44 -9.55
CA ARG A 117 -18.58 -9.52 -10.03
C ARG A 117 -18.67 -9.31 -11.55
N VAL A 118 -18.86 -10.41 -12.30
CA VAL A 118 -19.07 -10.39 -13.75
C VAL A 118 -20.34 -9.62 -14.13
N ALA A 119 -21.47 -9.91 -13.46
CA ALA A 119 -22.73 -9.20 -13.67
C ALA A 119 -22.61 -7.70 -13.37
N ASN A 120 -21.96 -7.32 -12.28
CA ASN A 120 -21.75 -5.93 -11.88
C ASN A 120 -20.91 -5.15 -12.91
N LEU A 121 -19.88 -5.77 -13.49
CA LEU A 121 -19.07 -5.14 -14.54
C LEU A 121 -19.81 -5.08 -15.87
N GLY A 122 -20.50 -6.16 -16.25
CA GLY A 122 -21.30 -6.22 -17.47
C GLY A 122 -22.38 -5.14 -17.53
N ALA A 123 -23.05 -4.87 -16.39
CA ALA A 123 -24.10 -3.85 -16.29
C ALA A 123 -23.61 -2.42 -16.58
N ARG A 124 -22.29 -2.18 -16.56
CA ARG A 124 -21.66 -0.87 -16.84
C ARG A 124 -21.26 -0.70 -18.32
N LEU A 125 -21.35 -1.76 -19.12
CA LEU A 125 -20.93 -1.79 -20.50
C LEU A 125 -22.14 -1.73 -21.46
N VAL A 126 -22.00 -1.09 -22.61
CA VAL A 126 -23.05 -1.02 -23.63
C VAL A 126 -23.21 -2.35 -24.34
N GLN A 127 -22.11 -3.08 -24.54
CA GLN A 127 -22.08 -4.42 -25.13
C GLN A 127 -21.15 -5.28 -24.25
N PRO A 128 -21.68 -5.97 -23.24
CA PRO A 128 -20.88 -6.80 -22.37
C PRO A 128 -20.44 -8.08 -23.09
N ASP A 129 -19.14 -8.35 -23.08
CA ASP A 129 -18.55 -9.63 -23.43
C ASP A 129 -18.15 -10.34 -22.13
N GLU A 130 -18.94 -11.33 -21.75
CA GLU A 130 -18.76 -12.02 -20.46
C GLU A 130 -17.41 -12.74 -20.39
N THR A 131 -16.94 -13.35 -21.48
CA THR A 131 -15.64 -14.03 -21.51
C THR A 131 -14.50 -13.03 -21.22
N ARG A 132 -14.54 -11.90 -21.90
CA ARG A 132 -13.56 -10.85 -21.71
C ARG A 132 -13.60 -10.24 -20.30
N ILE A 133 -14.79 -10.09 -19.74
CA ILE A 133 -14.95 -9.59 -18.34
C ILE A 133 -14.32 -10.58 -17.35
N ARG A 134 -14.52 -11.88 -17.52
CA ARG A 134 -13.92 -12.92 -16.67
C ARG A 134 -12.40 -12.92 -16.77
N GLU A 135 -11.85 -12.80 -17.97
CA GLU A 135 -10.41 -12.69 -18.19
C GLU A 135 -9.82 -11.43 -17.50
N GLU A 136 -10.51 -10.30 -17.60
CA GLU A 136 -10.07 -9.05 -16.95
C GLU A 136 -10.10 -9.16 -15.41
N ILE A 137 -11.12 -9.81 -14.85
CA ILE A 137 -11.20 -10.07 -13.40
C ILE A 137 -10.05 -10.98 -12.97
N ALA A 138 -9.84 -12.10 -13.66
CA ALA A 138 -8.78 -13.05 -13.33
C ALA A 138 -7.39 -12.37 -13.35
N LEU A 139 -7.11 -11.64 -14.43
CA LEU A 139 -5.86 -10.89 -14.57
C LEU A 139 -5.65 -9.86 -13.45
N PHE A 140 -6.72 -9.18 -13.04
CA PHE A 140 -6.66 -8.21 -11.95
C PHE A 140 -6.38 -8.88 -10.60
N ASP A 141 -7.06 -10.00 -10.31
CA ASP A 141 -6.89 -10.74 -9.06
C ASP A 141 -5.47 -11.34 -8.95
N GLU A 142 -4.98 -11.97 -10.04
CA GLU A 142 -3.61 -12.51 -10.11
C GLU A 142 -2.56 -11.43 -9.89
N ALA A 143 -2.71 -10.27 -10.55
CA ALA A 143 -1.80 -9.16 -10.38
C ALA A 143 -1.73 -8.64 -8.93
N HIS A 144 -2.89 -8.54 -8.28
CA HIS A 144 -2.94 -8.11 -6.88
C HIS A 144 -2.29 -9.13 -5.94
N ALA A 145 -2.57 -10.43 -6.13
CA ALA A 145 -1.96 -11.49 -5.35
C ALA A 145 -0.44 -11.51 -5.54
N ALA A 146 0.05 -11.41 -6.78
CA ALA A 146 1.48 -11.38 -7.10
C ALA A 146 2.20 -10.18 -6.44
N ILE A 147 1.61 -8.98 -6.52
CA ILE A 147 2.17 -7.77 -5.92
C ILE A 147 2.22 -7.89 -4.39
N MET A 148 1.13 -8.35 -3.75
CA MET A 148 1.08 -8.49 -2.29
C MET A 148 2.09 -9.50 -1.78
N ASN A 149 2.19 -10.65 -2.44
CA ASN A 149 3.16 -11.67 -2.09
C ASN A 149 4.59 -11.15 -2.26
N ARG A 150 4.90 -10.57 -3.40
CA ARG A 150 6.25 -10.19 -3.78
C ARG A 150 6.82 -9.01 -2.99
N HIS A 151 6.06 -7.93 -2.85
CA HIS A 151 6.53 -6.69 -2.21
C HIS A 151 6.37 -6.69 -0.70
N PHE A 152 5.40 -7.47 -0.20
CA PHE A 152 5.06 -7.48 1.23
C PHE A 152 5.15 -8.85 1.89
N GLY A 153 5.34 -9.93 1.12
CA GLY A 153 5.31 -11.30 1.64
C GLY A 153 3.94 -11.68 2.24
N LEU A 154 2.86 -11.13 1.67
CA LEU A 154 1.49 -11.27 2.18
C LEU A 154 0.62 -12.01 1.17
N ASP A 155 -0.21 -12.91 1.68
CA ASP A 155 -1.31 -13.48 0.91
C ASP A 155 -2.50 -12.52 0.95
N TYR A 156 -2.89 -11.96 -0.22
CA TYR A 156 -4.01 -11.02 -0.33
C TYR A 156 -5.34 -11.62 0.12
N ASP A 157 -5.49 -12.94 -0.02
CA ASP A 157 -6.71 -13.66 0.35
C ASP A 157 -6.75 -14.08 1.82
N ASP A 158 -5.64 -13.94 2.56
CA ASP A 158 -5.60 -14.24 3.98
C ASP A 158 -6.52 -13.28 4.78
N PRO A 159 -7.62 -13.80 5.38
CA PRO A 159 -8.53 -12.97 6.16
C PRO A 159 -7.86 -12.33 7.39
N ALA A 160 -6.73 -12.85 7.87
CA ALA A 160 -5.98 -12.27 8.98
C ALA A 160 -5.35 -10.91 8.65
N LEU A 161 -5.26 -10.54 7.36
CA LEU A 161 -4.83 -9.20 6.95
C LEU A 161 -5.87 -8.11 7.24
N TYR A 162 -7.13 -8.49 7.45
CA TYR A 162 -8.25 -7.58 7.52
C TYR A 162 -8.92 -7.64 8.89
N ASP A 163 -9.44 -6.52 9.33
CA ASP A 163 -10.24 -6.43 10.54
C ASP A 163 -11.72 -6.72 10.24
N LEU A 164 -12.13 -6.53 8.98
CA LEU A 164 -13.49 -6.77 8.49
C LEU A 164 -13.45 -7.22 7.01
N VAL A 165 -14.17 -8.30 6.71
CA VAL A 165 -14.39 -8.79 5.34
C VAL A 165 -15.90 -8.79 5.07
N LEU A 166 -16.33 -8.09 4.01
CA LEU A 166 -17.74 -7.93 3.66
C LEU A 166 -18.00 -8.38 2.23
N ASP A 167 -19.05 -9.18 2.07
CA ASP A 167 -19.52 -9.67 0.77
C ASP A 167 -20.74 -8.84 0.31
N THR A 168 -20.60 -8.18 -0.84
CA THR A 168 -21.65 -7.32 -1.39
C THR A 168 -22.76 -8.08 -2.13
N SER A 169 -22.66 -9.40 -2.25
CA SER A 169 -23.78 -10.25 -2.67
C SER A 169 -24.76 -10.48 -1.54
N GLU A 170 -24.30 -10.48 -0.29
CA GLU A 170 -25.10 -10.67 0.91
C GLU A 170 -25.59 -9.34 1.50
N LEU A 171 -24.74 -8.31 1.46
CA LEU A 171 -25.03 -6.98 2.00
C LEU A 171 -24.90 -5.91 0.92
N PRO A 172 -25.94 -5.11 0.64
CA PRO A 172 -25.84 -3.94 -0.25
C PRO A 172 -24.72 -2.98 0.18
N PRO A 173 -24.12 -2.21 -0.76
CA PRO A 173 -22.99 -1.32 -0.46
C PRO A 173 -23.23 -0.31 0.65
N ASP A 174 -24.45 0.22 0.78
CA ASP A 174 -24.83 1.13 1.86
C ASP A 174 -24.82 0.44 3.23
N GLN A 175 -25.29 -0.81 3.31
CA GLN A 175 -25.23 -1.61 4.54
C GLN A 175 -23.80 -2.03 4.87
N CYS A 176 -23.00 -2.41 3.86
CA CYS A 176 -21.58 -2.64 4.05
C CYS A 176 -20.90 -1.40 4.63
N ALA A 177 -21.22 -0.22 4.11
CA ALA A 177 -20.66 1.04 4.60
C ALA A 177 -21.07 1.30 6.06
N GLN A 178 -22.34 1.07 6.41
CA GLN A 178 -22.79 1.22 7.79
C GLN A 178 -22.05 0.28 8.74
N CYS A 179 -21.86 -1.00 8.36
CA CYS A 179 -21.07 -1.95 9.15
C CYS A 179 -19.64 -1.45 9.39
N ILE A 180 -19.00 -0.87 8.36
CA ILE A 180 -17.64 -0.31 8.49
C ILE A 180 -17.65 0.88 9.45
N VAL A 181 -18.58 1.81 9.29
CA VAL A 181 -18.70 3.00 10.16
C VAL A 181 -18.91 2.59 11.61
N ASP A 182 -19.82 1.65 11.87
CA ASP A 182 -20.07 1.15 13.23
C ASP A 182 -18.82 0.47 13.82
N PHE A 183 -18.08 -0.28 12.99
CA PHE A 183 -16.86 -0.95 13.39
C PHE A 183 -15.73 0.02 13.74
N THR A 184 -15.66 1.19 13.12
CA THR A 184 -14.65 2.22 13.46
C THR A 184 -14.82 2.78 14.87
N ASN A 185 -15.99 2.60 15.50
CA ASN A 185 -16.28 3.04 16.87
C ASN A 185 -15.69 2.10 17.94
N ASP A 186 -15.14 0.95 17.55
CA ASP A 186 -14.46 0.05 18.48
C ASP A 186 -13.22 0.74 19.09
N LYS A 187 -13.07 0.61 20.40
CA LYS A 187 -11.95 1.22 21.17
C LYS A 187 -10.58 0.82 20.66
N ARG A 188 -10.44 -0.32 19.97
CA ARG A 188 -9.20 -0.77 19.35
C ARG A 188 -8.67 0.20 18.29
N PHE A 189 -9.56 0.93 17.63
CA PHE A 189 -9.23 1.86 16.55
C PHE A 189 -9.15 3.32 16.99
N ILE A 190 -9.25 3.59 18.29
CA ILE A 190 -8.99 4.93 18.80
C ILE A 190 -7.49 5.23 18.70
N GLU A 191 -7.16 6.32 18.02
CA GLU A 191 -5.77 6.78 17.95
C GLU A 191 -5.20 7.02 19.33
N THR A 192 -4.07 6.42 19.63
CA THR A 192 -3.28 6.63 20.86
C THR A 192 -1.95 7.26 20.50
N ARG A 193 -1.28 7.85 21.50
CA ARG A 193 0.09 8.38 21.32
C ARG A 193 1.04 7.31 20.75
N THR A 194 0.94 6.08 21.23
CA THR A 194 1.78 4.97 20.75
C THR A 194 1.47 4.60 19.31
N SER A 195 0.19 4.48 18.94
CA SER A 195 -0.19 4.14 17.57
C SER A 195 0.14 5.26 16.58
N ARG A 196 0.03 6.53 17.01
CA ARG A 196 0.49 7.68 16.21
C ARG A 196 2.01 7.66 16.02
N MET A 197 2.77 7.39 17.08
CA MET A 197 4.22 7.25 16.98
C MET A 197 4.62 6.14 16.02
N ARG A 198 3.87 5.03 15.98
CA ARG A 198 4.12 3.94 15.02
C ARG A 198 3.93 4.40 13.58
N LEU A 199 2.86 5.13 13.28
CA LEU A 199 2.63 5.71 11.96
C LEU A 199 3.77 6.66 11.56
N VAL A 200 4.14 7.59 12.44
CA VAL A 200 5.26 8.52 12.20
C VAL A 200 6.56 7.78 11.94
N SER A 201 6.83 6.70 12.68
CA SER A 201 8.03 5.88 12.47
C SER A 201 8.03 5.25 11.08
N LEU A 202 6.91 4.65 10.65
CA LEU A 202 6.78 4.05 9.31
C LEU A 202 6.97 5.09 8.20
N THR A 203 6.38 6.28 8.37
CA THR A 203 6.53 7.40 7.42
C THR A 203 8.01 7.82 7.32
N THR A 204 8.69 7.99 8.47
CA THR A 204 10.12 8.31 8.50
C THR A 204 10.97 7.23 7.82
N GLU A 205 10.71 5.95 8.09
CA GLU A 205 11.39 4.83 7.43
C GLU A 205 11.23 4.86 5.91
N ALA A 206 10.01 5.13 5.43
CA ALA A 206 9.72 5.21 3.99
C ALA A 206 10.46 6.38 3.34
N HIS A 207 10.47 7.56 3.97
CA HIS A 207 11.21 8.73 3.47
C HIS A 207 12.72 8.48 3.40
N VAL A 208 13.31 7.84 4.43
CA VAL A 208 14.73 7.49 4.40
C VAL A 208 15.03 6.54 3.24
N ARG A 209 14.23 5.48 3.06
CA ARG A 209 14.40 4.54 1.94
C ARG A 209 14.26 5.25 0.59
N ALA A 210 13.28 6.13 0.45
CA ALA A 210 13.09 6.91 -0.78
C ALA A 210 14.30 7.80 -1.09
N LEU A 211 14.80 8.56 -0.11
CA LEU A 211 15.98 9.40 -0.32
C LEU A 211 17.23 8.60 -0.64
N LEU A 212 17.45 7.44 0.01
CA LEU A 212 18.57 6.56 -0.30
C LEU A 212 18.50 6.06 -1.75
N LYS A 213 17.33 5.71 -2.25
CA LYS A 213 17.14 5.27 -3.65
C LYS A 213 17.20 6.41 -4.66
N LEU A 214 16.80 7.61 -4.30
CA LEU A 214 16.91 8.80 -5.15
C LEU A 214 18.34 9.35 -5.27
N HIS A 215 19.17 9.13 -4.27
CA HIS A 215 20.53 9.66 -4.24
C HIS A 215 21.51 8.73 -5.00
N PRO A 216 22.16 9.18 -6.10
CA PRO A 216 22.94 8.32 -6.98
C PRO A 216 23.97 7.42 -6.29
N PRO A 217 24.79 7.89 -5.32
CA PRO A 217 25.76 7.03 -4.64
C PRO A 217 25.16 5.93 -3.77
N THR A 218 23.91 6.09 -3.28
CA THR A 218 23.26 5.13 -2.38
C THR A 218 22.13 4.35 -3.03
N ARG A 219 21.78 4.62 -4.30
CA ARG A 219 20.61 3.99 -4.97
C ARG A 219 20.66 2.46 -5.00
N HIS A 220 21.85 1.88 -5.04
CA HIS A 220 22.04 0.43 -5.12
C HIS A 220 22.09 -0.25 -3.76
N VAL A 221 22.10 0.54 -2.68
CA VAL A 221 22.20 0.00 -1.33
C VAL A 221 20.87 -0.62 -0.92
N ASP A 222 20.92 -1.86 -0.42
CA ASP A 222 19.80 -2.55 0.18
C ASP A 222 20.07 -2.76 1.66
N ILE A 223 19.51 -1.90 2.49
CA ILE A 223 19.76 -1.84 3.92
C ILE A 223 18.45 -1.74 4.73
N GLY A 224 18.49 -2.28 5.94
CA GLY A 224 17.43 -2.12 6.90
C GLY A 224 17.37 -0.68 7.42
N VAL A 225 16.17 -0.12 7.48
CA VAL A 225 15.88 1.18 8.08
C VAL A 225 14.80 1.00 9.12
N ALA A 226 15.08 1.38 10.35
CA ALA A 226 14.11 1.40 11.45
C ALA A 226 14.11 2.81 12.09
N ALA A 227 12.92 3.35 12.40
CA ALA A 227 12.79 4.68 12.99
C ALA A 227 11.96 4.63 14.28
N TYR A 228 12.33 5.45 15.24
CA TYR A 228 11.57 5.66 16.46
C TYR A 228 11.92 7.01 17.10
N GLY A 229 10.92 7.85 17.36
CA GLY A 229 11.08 9.09 18.14
C GLY A 229 12.13 10.06 17.61
N GLY A 230 12.31 10.18 16.29
CA GLY A 230 13.32 11.04 15.67
C GLY A 230 14.72 10.40 15.55
N ALA A 231 14.89 9.19 16.05
CA ALA A 231 16.10 8.39 15.83
C ALA A 231 15.88 7.38 14.69
N VAL A 232 16.90 7.20 13.86
CA VAL A 232 16.92 6.20 12.78
C VAL A 232 18.09 5.26 12.97
N THR A 233 17.86 3.96 12.82
CA THR A 233 18.90 2.93 12.79
C THR A 233 19.03 2.40 11.36
N LEU A 234 20.24 2.46 10.81
CA LEU A 234 20.61 1.84 9.54
C LEU A 234 21.34 0.52 9.83
N SER A 235 20.90 -0.57 9.22
CA SER A 235 21.49 -1.91 9.43
C SER A 235 21.66 -2.66 8.11
N GLY A 236 22.65 -3.53 8.03
CA GLY A 236 22.96 -4.30 6.83
C GLY A 236 24.44 -4.20 6.44
N ARG A 237 24.76 -4.36 5.14
CA ARG A 237 26.12 -4.33 4.63
C ARG A 237 26.25 -3.32 3.48
N VAL A 238 27.43 -2.71 3.39
CA VAL A 238 27.82 -1.78 2.33
C VAL A 238 29.26 -2.06 1.90
N ASP A 239 29.62 -1.66 0.68
CA ASP A 239 30.90 -2.00 0.07
C ASP A 239 32.09 -1.14 0.55
N SER A 240 31.82 -0.01 1.21
CA SER A 240 32.90 0.89 1.66
C SER A 240 32.49 1.78 2.84
N ALA A 241 33.51 2.28 3.56
CA ALA A 241 33.33 3.27 4.62
C ALA A 241 32.71 4.57 4.09
N SER A 242 33.11 5.03 2.91
CA SER A 242 32.54 6.21 2.26
C SER A 242 31.04 6.04 1.98
N LEU A 243 30.61 4.86 1.53
CA LEU A 243 29.19 4.57 1.29
C LEU A 243 28.39 4.51 2.61
N ARG A 244 28.97 3.93 3.66
CA ARG A 244 28.41 3.93 5.02
C ARG A 244 28.13 5.36 5.52
N GLU A 245 29.12 6.25 5.44
CA GLU A 245 28.97 7.67 5.82
C GLU A 245 27.93 8.38 4.94
N ARG A 246 27.92 8.08 3.64
CA ARG A 246 26.96 8.68 2.72
C ARG A 246 25.50 8.29 3.06
N CYS A 247 25.25 7.04 3.40
CA CYS A 247 23.92 6.60 3.85
C CYS A 247 23.44 7.37 5.08
N GLU A 248 24.32 7.59 6.06
CA GLU A 248 24.02 8.38 7.24
C GLU A 248 23.69 9.85 6.90
N GLN A 249 24.51 10.48 6.08
CA GLN A 249 24.29 11.86 5.62
C GLN A 249 22.96 12.02 4.87
N VAL A 250 22.59 11.03 4.05
CA VAL A 250 21.30 11.03 3.32
C VAL A 250 20.15 10.87 4.30
N ALA A 251 20.24 9.96 5.26
CA ALA A 251 19.20 9.76 6.26
C ALA A 251 18.96 11.03 7.10
N LEU A 252 20.00 11.74 7.50
CA LEU A 252 19.92 13.00 8.25
C LEU A 252 19.20 14.14 7.52
N ARG A 253 18.97 14.02 6.21
CA ARG A 253 18.22 15.03 5.43
C ARG A 253 16.70 14.90 5.57
N VAL A 254 16.20 13.78 6.10
CA VAL A 254 14.77 13.62 6.34
C VAL A 254 14.34 14.50 7.50
N PRO A 255 13.32 15.36 7.31
CA PRO A 255 12.83 16.22 8.39
C PRO A 255 12.40 15.43 9.63
N GLY A 256 12.76 15.94 10.82
CA GLY A 256 12.42 15.32 12.10
C GLY A 256 13.41 14.25 12.57
N ILE A 257 14.40 13.87 11.79
CA ILE A 257 15.50 13.01 12.25
C ILE A 257 16.54 13.84 12.97
N THR A 258 16.82 13.47 14.20
CA THR A 258 17.81 14.14 15.07
C THR A 258 19.06 13.28 15.28
N VAL A 259 18.94 11.97 15.17
CA VAL A 259 20.03 11.01 15.41
C VAL A 259 19.95 9.87 14.39
N VAL A 260 21.09 9.49 13.82
CA VAL A 260 21.23 8.28 13.02
C VAL A 260 22.22 7.33 13.70
N LYS A 261 21.74 6.16 14.08
CA LYS A 261 22.57 5.05 14.52
C LYS A 261 22.99 4.24 13.29
N ASN A 262 24.25 4.31 12.94
CA ASN A 262 24.79 3.69 11.75
C ASN A 262 25.43 2.33 12.09
N ASP A 263 24.62 1.27 12.11
CA ASP A 263 25.03 -0.11 12.37
C ASP A 263 25.39 -0.86 11.07
N LEU A 264 25.68 -0.14 9.97
CA LEU A 264 26.12 -0.74 8.71
C LEU A 264 27.51 -1.36 8.84
N LEU A 265 27.65 -2.59 8.38
CA LEU A 265 28.91 -3.32 8.30
C LEU A 265 29.53 -3.14 6.90
N ILE A 266 30.84 -2.99 6.85
CA ILE A 266 31.57 -2.96 5.57
C ILE A 266 31.78 -4.40 5.13
N ALA A 267 31.38 -4.72 3.89
CA ALA A 267 31.66 -6.03 3.29
C ALA A 267 33.18 -6.19 3.16
N ALA A 268 33.69 -7.36 3.56
CA ALA A 268 35.12 -7.69 3.46
C ALA A 268 35.50 -7.98 2.03
#